data_d8baf2ece0860f8d494ad74617c3d667
#
_entry.id   d8baf2ece0860f8d494ad74617c3d667
#
_cell.length_a   1.000
_cell.length_b   1.000
_cell.length_c   1.000
_cell.angle_alpha   90.00
_cell.angle_beta   90.00
_cell.angle_gamma   90.00
#
_symmetry.space_group_name_H-M   'P 1'
#
loop_
_entity.id
_entity.type
_entity.pdbx_description
1 polymer ?
#
loop_
_entity_poly.entity_id
_entity_poly.type
_entity_poly.pdbx_seq_one_letter_code
_entity_poly.pdbx_strand_id
1 'polypeptide(L)'
;PARQYADASYVIPVTDIDAVAELCQKEKVDGIITSFSDLLMECMVKIAEKAGLPCYLRPEQLCWYRDKSACRELLSKLGLPTPGFVKVPAAEQNEYKLAEITAGLKYPLISKPLDKYGSRGIFIIKDQEQLAGSVRKTAEFTDLDEILIEEYNDGFEFNMMTWVSDGAVRVISIADREKTQFAEGELPESTRNVYPSCLIDKVEEPAVSLLQSYIEYTGQKEGPLSMQFFWKAGEGIQVCEIAARFFGYEHELTDMVY
;
A
#
# COMPACT_ATOMS: atom_id res chain seq x y z
N PRO A 1 15.14 9.47 -20.32
CA PRO A 1 16.18 10.30 -19.65
C PRO A 1 17.27 9.43 -19.01
N ALA A 2 16.94 8.38 -18.20
CA ALA A 2 17.92 7.56 -17.49
C ALA A 2 18.96 6.88 -18.41
N ARG A 3 18.60 6.53 -19.64
CA ARG A 3 19.51 5.87 -20.59
C ARG A 3 20.80 6.63 -20.88
N GLN A 4 20.77 7.95 -20.80
CA GLN A 4 21.96 8.78 -21.07
C GLN A 4 23.04 8.68 -19.97
N TYR A 5 22.67 8.12 -18.80
CA TYR A 5 23.55 7.96 -17.64
C TYR A 5 23.94 6.49 -17.42
N ALA A 6 23.44 5.57 -18.25
CA ALA A 6 23.70 4.14 -18.13
C ALA A 6 24.81 3.70 -19.10
N ASP A 7 25.68 2.78 -18.67
CA ASP A 7 26.72 2.18 -19.53
C ASP A 7 26.09 1.33 -20.64
N ALA A 8 24.95 0.68 -20.35
CA ALA A 8 24.15 -0.05 -21.32
C ALA A 8 22.64 0.11 -21.05
N SER A 9 21.82 -0.02 -22.07
CA SER A 9 20.36 0.01 -21.93
C SER A 9 19.69 -1.03 -22.82
N TYR A 10 18.69 -1.71 -22.29
CA TYR A 10 17.95 -2.79 -22.94
C TYR A 10 16.45 -2.46 -22.94
N VAL A 11 15.74 -2.93 -23.98
CA VAL A 11 14.28 -2.74 -24.09
C VAL A 11 13.63 -4.12 -23.96
N ILE A 12 13.30 -4.47 -22.73
CA ILE A 12 12.63 -5.73 -22.37
C ILE A 12 11.43 -5.36 -21.49
N PRO A 13 10.24 -5.95 -21.69
CA PRO A 13 9.14 -5.78 -20.76
C PRO A 13 9.56 -6.25 -19.35
N VAL A 14 9.37 -5.41 -18.35
CA VAL A 14 9.76 -5.75 -16.95
C VAL A 14 9.01 -6.99 -16.42
N THR A 15 7.84 -7.27 -16.99
CA THR A 15 7.00 -8.45 -16.68
C THR A 15 7.53 -9.74 -17.28
N ASP A 16 8.48 -9.66 -18.22
CA ASP A 16 9.21 -10.83 -18.73
C ASP A 16 10.36 -11.16 -17.79
N ILE A 17 10.00 -11.78 -16.66
CA ILE A 17 10.93 -12.14 -15.58
C ILE A 17 12.10 -12.97 -16.09
N ASP A 18 11.84 -13.89 -17.02
CA ASP A 18 12.82 -14.81 -17.57
C ASP A 18 13.86 -14.07 -18.39
N ALA A 19 13.43 -13.27 -19.34
CA ALA A 19 14.34 -12.52 -20.20
C ALA A 19 15.17 -11.50 -19.42
N VAL A 20 14.58 -10.85 -18.37
CA VAL A 20 15.34 -9.91 -17.54
C VAL A 20 16.34 -10.66 -16.65
N ALA A 21 16.00 -11.81 -16.07
CA ALA A 21 16.92 -12.61 -15.26
C ALA A 21 18.09 -13.14 -16.10
N GLU A 22 17.84 -13.63 -17.31
CA GLU A 22 18.88 -14.04 -18.25
C GLU A 22 19.81 -12.89 -18.63
N LEU A 23 19.26 -11.68 -18.85
CA LEU A 23 20.04 -10.49 -19.08
C LEU A 23 20.93 -10.16 -17.87
N CYS A 24 20.40 -10.19 -16.66
CA CYS A 24 21.17 -9.95 -15.43
C CYS A 24 22.36 -10.90 -15.31
N GLN A 25 22.17 -12.18 -15.62
CA GLN A 25 23.25 -13.18 -15.60
C GLN A 25 24.28 -12.94 -16.70
N LYS A 26 23.84 -12.64 -17.91
CA LYS A 26 24.69 -12.33 -19.06
C LYS A 26 25.57 -11.12 -18.81
N GLU A 27 25.00 -10.04 -18.30
CA GLU A 27 25.71 -8.79 -18.01
C GLU A 27 26.45 -8.84 -16.67
N LYS A 28 26.30 -9.93 -15.88
CA LYS A 28 26.97 -10.15 -14.59
C LYS A 28 26.74 -9.01 -13.61
N VAL A 29 25.47 -8.56 -13.51
CA VAL A 29 25.11 -7.50 -12.56
C VAL A 29 25.20 -8.01 -11.12
N ASP A 30 25.56 -7.15 -10.18
CA ASP A 30 25.72 -7.48 -8.76
C ASP A 30 24.42 -7.32 -7.97
N GLY A 31 23.43 -6.63 -8.51
CA GLY A 31 22.14 -6.40 -7.87
C GLY A 31 21.13 -5.74 -8.79
N ILE A 32 19.91 -5.65 -8.33
CA ILE A 32 18.79 -5.03 -9.05
C ILE A 32 18.04 -4.10 -8.08
N ILE A 33 17.62 -2.94 -8.58
CA ILE A 33 16.89 -1.96 -7.79
C ILE A 33 15.72 -1.38 -8.61
N THR A 34 14.64 -1.07 -7.93
CA THR A 34 13.51 -0.29 -8.46
C THR A 34 12.95 0.62 -7.37
N SER A 35 12.07 1.54 -7.77
CA SER A 35 11.40 2.45 -6.84
C SER A 35 10.01 2.82 -7.33
N PHE A 36 9.17 3.30 -6.41
CA PHE A 36 7.88 3.97 -6.65
C PHE A 36 6.75 3.14 -7.28
N SER A 37 6.95 1.89 -7.63
CA SER A 37 5.92 1.07 -8.29
C SER A 37 5.82 -0.31 -7.67
N ASP A 38 4.60 -0.70 -7.29
CA ASP A 38 4.30 -2.02 -6.75
C ASP A 38 4.57 -3.14 -7.77
N LEU A 39 4.20 -2.91 -9.03
CA LEU A 39 4.48 -3.87 -10.10
C LEU A 39 6.00 -4.06 -10.30
N LEU A 40 6.75 -2.96 -10.33
CA LEU A 40 8.21 -3.04 -10.51
C LEU A 40 8.88 -3.71 -9.31
N MET A 41 8.44 -3.44 -8.09
CA MET A 41 8.94 -4.07 -6.88
C MET A 41 8.67 -5.58 -6.90
N GLU A 42 7.46 -6.00 -7.27
CA GLU A 42 7.11 -7.41 -7.42
C GLU A 42 7.97 -8.11 -8.48
N CYS A 43 8.13 -7.49 -9.67
CA CYS A 43 8.99 -8.02 -10.73
C CYS A 43 10.45 -8.11 -10.28
N MET A 44 10.97 -7.07 -9.60
CA MET A 44 12.33 -7.04 -9.07
C MET A 44 12.61 -8.23 -8.14
N VAL A 45 11.70 -8.51 -7.21
CA VAL A 45 11.85 -9.63 -6.26
C VAL A 45 11.91 -10.97 -7.00
N LYS A 46 11.01 -11.19 -7.97
CA LYS A 46 10.97 -12.42 -8.79
C LYS A 46 12.21 -12.57 -9.69
N ILE A 47 12.67 -11.48 -10.29
CA ILE A 47 13.91 -11.45 -11.11
C ILE A 47 15.12 -11.75 -10.26
N ALA A 48 15.24 -11.09 -9.11
CA ALA A 48 16.37 -11.28 -8.21
C ALA A 48 16.49 -12.74 -7.73
N GLU A 49 15.36 -13.34 -7.32
CA GLU A 49 15.35 -14.76 -6.95
C GLU A 49 15.80 -15.65 -8.11
N LYS A 50 15.27 -15.44 -9.31
CA LYS A 50 15.59 -16.26 -10.48
C LYS A 50 17.03 -16.09 -10.94
N ALA A 51 17.56 -14.88 -10.87
CA ALA A 51 18.95 -14.58 -11.26
C ALA A 51 19.98 -14.87 -10.15
N GLY A 52 19.55 -15.19 -8.92
CA GLY A 52 20.42 -15.41 -7.76
C GLY A 52 21.03 -14.13 -7.22
N LEU A 53 20.34 -12.98 -7.37
CA LEU A 53 20.78 -11.66 -6.94
C LEU A 53 20.31 -11.31 -5.52
N PRO A 54 21.05 -10.48 -4.78
CA PRO A 54 20.58 -9.95 -3.51
C PRO A 54 19.31 -9.10 -3.71
N CYS A 55 18.35 -9.25 -2.78
CA CYS A 55 17.13 -8.46 -2.74
C CYS A 55 16.70 -8.26 -1.29
N TYR A 56 16.10 -7.11 -1.00
CA TYR A 56 15.62 -6.80 0.36
C TYR A 56 14.32 -7.53 0.72
N LEU A 57 13.61 -8.11 -0.26
CA LEU A 57 12.47 -8.99 -0.06
C LEU A 57 12.69 -10.34 -0.73
N ARG A 58 11.92 -11.32 -0.27
CA ARG A 58 11.78 -12.64 -0.89
C ARG A 58 10.35 -12.81 -1.44
N PRO A 59 10.13 -13.70 -2.42
CA PRO A 59 8.81 -13.92 -3.03
C PRO A 59 7.70 -14.22 -2.03
N GLU A 60 7.97 -15.01 -1.00
CA GLU A 60 6.99 -15.36 0.02
C GLU A 60 6.54 -14.18 0.89
N GLN A 61 7.29 -13.08 0.90
CA GLN A 61 6.93 -11.85 1.63
C GLN A 61 6.02 -10.93 0.83
N LEU A 62 5.94 -11.11 -0.50
CA LEU A 62 5.18 -10.22 -1.38
C LEU A 62 3.70 -10.11 -1.01
N CYS A 63 3.08 -11.19 -0.55
CA CYS A 63 1.66 -11.17 -0.17
C CYS A 63 1.36 -10.08 0.89
N TRP A 64 2.25 -9.86 1.84
CA TRP A 64 2.06 -8.87 2.92
C TRP A 64 2.06 -7.42 2.42
N TYR A 65 2.67 -7.15 1.26
CA TYR A 65 2.82 -5.80 0.70
C TYR A 65 2.01 -5.57 -0.58
N ARG A 66 1.46 -6.65 -1.17
CA ARG A 66 0.74 -6.58 -2.44
C ARG A 66 -0.75 -6.88 -2.33
N ASP A 67 -1.13 -7.73 -1.39
CA ASP A 67 -2.52 -8.11 -1.17
C ASP A 67 -3.09 -7.32 0.02
N LYS A 68 -4.09 -6.47 -0.28
CA LYS A 68 -4.74 -5.64 0.74
C LYS A 68 -5.42 -6.47 1.83
N SER A 69 -6.01 -7.61 1.45
CA SER A 69 -6.67 -8.48 2.44
C SER A 69 -5.66 -9.17 3.34
N ALA A 70 -4.57 -9.67 2.79
CA ALA A 70 -3.48 -10.28 3.57
C ALA A 70 -2.86 -9.26 4.55
N CYS A 71 -2.65 -8.00 4.10
CA CYS A 71 -2.20 -6.92 4.98
C CYS A 71 -3.19 -6.68 6.14
N ARG A 72 -4.49 -6.59 5.86
CA ARG A 72 -5.52 -6.39 6.89
C ARG A 72 -5.60 -7.55 7.89
N GLU A 73 -5.57 -8.78 7.38
CA GLU A 73 -5.58 -9.99 8.19
C GLU A 73 -4.34 -10.06 9.09
N LEU A 74 -3.17 -9.67 8.57
CA LEU A 74 -1.94 -9.60 9.37
C LEU A 74 -2.02 -8.53 10.45
N LEU A 75 -2.46 -7.31 10.13
CA LEU A 75 -2.64 -6.25 11.12
C LEU A 75 -3.59 -6.68 12.25
N SER A 76 -4.73 -7.30 11.90
CA SER A 76 -5.68 -7.84 12.87
C SER A 76 -5.06 -8.94 13.73
N LYS A 77 -4.33 -9.88 13.13
CA LYS A 77 -3.65 -10.97 13.84
C LYS A 77 -2.63 -10.46 14.86
N LEU A 78 -1.93 -9.36 14.52
CA LEU A 78 -0.95 -8.73 15.38
C LEU A 78 -1.59 -7.78 16.43
N GLY A 79 -2.91 -7.56 16.38
CA GLY A 79 -3.59 -6.60 17.23
C GLY A 79 -3.21 -5.14 16.91
N LEU A 80 -2.76 -4.88 15.67
CA LEU A 80 -2.35 -3.57 15.21
C LEU A 80 -3.56 -2.78 14.65
N PRO A 81 -3.55 -1.44 14.76
CA PRO A 81 -4.66 -0.60 14.33
C PRO A 81 -4.97 -0.74 12.83
N THR A 82 -6.14 -1.25 12.51
CA THR A 82 -6.66 -1.41 11.16
C THR A 82 -8.15 -1.08 11.15
N PRO A 83 -8.74 -0.54 10.04
CA PRO A 83 -10.18 -0.38 9.96
C PRO A 83 -10.89 -1.73 10.09
N GLY A 84 -12.11 -1.73 10.59
CA GLY A 84 -13.00 -2.88 10.47
C GLY A 84 -13.17 -3.24 9.00
N PHE A 85 -13.09 -4.52 8.64
CA PHE A 85 -13.14 -4.94 7.25
C PHE A 85 -13.77 -6.33 7.10
N VAL A 86 -14.34 -6.56 5.91
CA VAL A 86 -14.80 -7.89 5.45
C VAL A 86 -14.48 -8.05 3.97
N LYS A 87 -14.30 -9.30 3.54
CA LYS A 87 -14.30 -9.66 2.12
C LYS A 87 -15.71 -10.07 1.70
N VAL A 88 -16.12 -9.63 0.53
CA VAL A 88 -17.38 -10.03 -0.09
C VAL A 88 -17.14 -10.57 -1.48
N PRO A 89 -17.91 -11.58 -1.92
CA PRO A 89 -17.83 -12.04 -3.31
C PRO A 89 -18.14 -10.90 -4.28
N ALA A 90 -17.30 -10.70 -5.29
CA ALA A 90 -17.49 -9.65 -6.29
C ALA A 90 -18.82 -9.79 -7.06
N ALA A 91 -19.29 -11.02 -7.24
CA ALA A 91 -20.56 -11.32 -7.89
C ALA A 91 -21.81 -11.22 -6.96
N GLU A 92 -21.63 -10.95 -5.67
CA GLU A 92 -22.76 -10.89 -4.72
C GLU A 92 -23.59 -9.63 -4.93
N GLN A 93 -24.87 -9.82 -5.21
CA GLN A 93 -25.84 -8.73 -5.44
C GLN A 93 -27.04 -8.79 -4.51
N ASN A 94 -27.13 -9.81 -3.66
CA ASN A 94 -28.22 -9.94 -2.70
C ASN A 94 -28.02 -8.97 -1.53
N GLU A 95 -28.85 -7.96 -1.45
CA GLU A 95 -28.76 -6.90 -0.44
C GLU A 95 -28.83 -7.43 1.00
N TYR A 96 -29.68 -8.43 1.27
CA TYR A 96 -29.80 -9.03 2.59
C TYR A 96 -28.52 -9.74 3.00
N LYS A 97 -27.91 -10.50 2.07
CA LYS A 97 -26.67 -11.22 2.32
C LYS A 97 -25.48 -10.28 2.49
N LEU A 98 -25.39 -9.23 1.67
CA LEU A 98 -24.39 -8.17 1.84
C LEU A 98 -24.55 -7.47 3.18
N ALA A 99 -25.77 -7.13 3.58
CA ALA A 99 -26.06 -6.53 4.88
C ALA A 99 -25.68 -7.45 6.06
N GLU A 100 -25.90 -8.75 5.93
CA GLU A 100 -25.49 -9.75 6.94
C GLU A 100 -23.96 -9.81 7.05
N ILE A 101 -23.23 -9.88 5.92
CA ILE A 101 -21.76 -9.93 5.92
C ILE A 101 -21.15 -8.65 6.52
N THR A 102 -21.75 -7.48 6.26
CA THR A 102 -21.22 -6.19 6.74
C THR A 102 -21.82 -5.72 8.08
N ALA A 103 -22.66 -6.51 8.72
CA ALA A 103 -23.39 -6.12 9.93
C ALA A 103 -22.51 -5.68 11.12
N GLY A 104 -21.24 -6.13 11.16
CA GLY A 104 -20.28 -5.75 12.18
C GLY A 104 -19.53 -4.43 11.91
N LEU A 105 -19.73 -3.82 10.74
CA LEU A 105 -19.03 -2.60 10.33
C LEU A 105 -19.89 -1.35 10.55
N LYS A 106 -19.21 -0.22 10.78
CA LYS A 106 -19.86 1.09 11.00
C LYS A 106 -19.78 1.94 9.73
N TYR A 107 -20.94 2.42 9.27
CA TYR A 107 -21.00 3.39 8.16
C TYR A 107 -20.41 4.76 8.54
N PRO A 108 -19.87 5.51 7.57
CA PRO A 108 -19.72 5.14 6.17
C PRO A 108 -18.68 4.04 5.96
N LEU A 109 -18.87 3.25 4.89
CA LEU A 109 -17.93 2.20 4.45
C LEU A 109 -17.26 2.62 3.14
N ILE A 110 -16.24 1.87 2.72
CA ILE A 110 -15.69 1.94 1.36
C ILE A 110 -15.54 0.54 0.79
N SER A 111 -15.83 0.40 -0.51
CA SER A 111 -15.53 -0.80 -1.27
C SER A 111 -14.27 -0.60 -2.11
N LYS A 112 -13.39 -1.62 -2.18
CA LYS A 112 -12.09 -1.56 -2.87
C LYS A 112 -11.80 -2.86 -3.61
N PRO A 113 -11.26 -2.82 -4.85
CA PRO A 113 -10.63 -3.99 -5.46
C PRO A 113 -9.38 -4.39 -4.67
N LEU A 114 -9.12 -5.67 -4.54
CA LEU A 114 -7.94 -6.18 -3.84
C LEU A 114 -6.63 -5.93 -4.60
N ASP A 115 -6.69 -5.91 -5.93
CA ASP A 115 -5.55 -5.90 -6.84
C ASP A 115 -5.25 -4.53 -7.49
N LYS A 116 -6.05 -3.50 -7.24
CA LYS A 116 -5.87 -2.17 -7.85
C LYS A 116 -5.21 -1.18 -6.88
N TYR A 117 -4.59 -0.16 -7.45
CA TYR A 117 -3.91 0.94 -6.76
C TYR A 117 -4.31 2.29 -7.37
N GLY A 118 -3.96 3.39 -6.71
CA GLY A 118 -4.30 4.74 -7.18
C GLY A 118 -5.79 5.03 -7.11
N SER A 119 -6.47 4.61 -6.07
CA SER A 119 -7.90 4.83 -5.78
C SER A 119 -8.87 4.31 -6.86
N ARG A 120 -8.41 3.47 -7.80
CA ARG A 120 -9.26 2.93 -8.88
C ARG A 120 -10.25 1.92 -8.32
N GLY A 121 -11.53 2.13 -8.64
CA GLY A 121 -12.61 1.23 -8.22
C GLY A 121 -12.97 1.32 -6.74
N ILE A 122 -12.58 2.39 -6.05
CA ILE A 122 -12.95 2.65 -4.67
C ILE A 122 -14.20 3.53 -4.64
N PHE A 123 -15.21 3.13 -3.86
CA PHE A 123 -16.45 3.89 -3.70
C PHE A 123 -16.83 4.02 -2.23
N ILE A 124 -17.29 5.22 -1.83
CA ILE A 124 -17.83 5.47 -0.49
C ILE A 124 -19.27 4.97 -0.43
N ILE A 125 -19.60 4.30 0.66
CA ILE A 125 -20.92 3.71 0.96
C ILE A 125 -21.43 4.38 2.23
N LYS A 126 -22.40 5.28 2.10
CA LYS A 126 -22.92 6.05 3.23
C LYS A 126 -23.89 5.27 4.11
N ASP A 127 -24.62 4.36 3.49
CA ASP A 127 -25.69 3.58 4.10
C ASP A 127 -25.87 2.23 3.41
N GLN A 128 -26.76 1.42 3.99
CA GLN A 128 -27.04 0.08 3.48
C GLN A 128 -27.67 0.08 2.07
N GLU A 129 -28.43 1.12 1.69
CA GLU A 129 -29.08 1.19 0.37
C GLU A 129 -28.06 1.29 -0.77
N GLN A 130 -26.90 1.93 -0.50
CA GLN A 130 -25.83 2.10 -1.48
C GLN A 130 -24.92 0.87 -1.59
N LEU A 131 -24.98 -0.07 -0.63
CA LEU A 131 -24.02 -1.17 -0.50
C LEU A 131 -23.93 -2.04 -1.76
N ALA A 132 -25.04 -2.61 -2.21
CA ALA A 132 -25.06 -3.50 -3.37
C ALA A 132 -24.65 -2.79 -4.68
N GLY A 133 -25.05 -1.53 -4.83
CA GLY A 133 -24.65 -0.69 -5.97
C GLY A 133 -23.13 -0.44 -6.00
N SER A 134 -22.53 -0.19 -4.85
CA SER A 134 -21.08 0.05 -4.72
C SER A 134 -20.28 -1.23 -4.92
N VAL A 135 -20.72 -2.37 -4.38
CA VAL A 135 -20.10 -3.68 -4.62
C VAL A 135 -20.04 -3.97 -6.12
N ARG A 136 -21.14 -3.81 -6.84
CA ARG A 136 -21.20 -4.02 -8.29
C ARG A 136 -20.24 -3.09 -9.05
N LYS A 137 -20.21 -1.79 -8.72
CA LYS A 137 -19.29 -0.84 -9.36
C LYS A 137 -17.83 -1.20 -9.10
N THR A 138 -17.47 -1.61 -7.87
CA THR A 138 -16.12 -2.03 -7.53
C THR A 138 -15.72 -3.29 -8.30
N ALA A 139 -16.64 -4.25 -8.45
CA ALA A 139 -16.41 -5.49 -9.20
C ALA A 139 -16.06 -5.26 -10.68
N GLU A 140 -16.52 -4.16 -11.29
CA GLU A 140 -16.16 -3.81 -12.68
C GLU A 140 -14.66 -3.49 -12.86
N PHE A 141 -13.93 -3.23 -11.77
CA PHE A 141 -12.51 -2.89 -11.80
C PHE A 141 -11.57 -4.05 -11.53
N THR A 142 -12.07 -5.25 -11.23
CA THR A 142 -11.23 -6.40 -10.88
C THR A 142 -11.75 -7.68 -11.53
N ASP A 143 -10.82 -8.59 -11.84
CA ASP A 143 -11.14 -9.93 -12.28
C ASP A 143 -11.08 -10.96 -11.12
N LEU A 144 -10.84 -10.48 -9.89
CA LEU A 144 -10.82 -11.32 -8.70
C LEU A 144 -12.24 -11.64 -8.21
N ASP A 145 -12.40 -12.80 -7.60
CA ASP A 145 -13.68 -13.29 -7.10
C ASP A 145 -14.16 -12.55 -5.83
N GLU A 146 -13.28 -11.78 -5.19
CA GLU A 146 -13.57 -11.05 -3.95
C GLU A 146 -13.15 -9.59 -4.05
N ILE A 147 -13.88 -8.73 -3.30
CA ILE A 147 -13.54 -7.33 -3.05
C ILE A 147 -13.52 -7.08 -1.53
N LEU A 148 -12.87 -6.00 -1.14
CA LEU A 148 -12.74 -5.58 0.25
C LEU A 148 -13.78 -4.49 0.57
N ILE A 149 -14.47 -4.62 1.69
CA ILE A 149 -15.28 -3.56 2.29
C ILE A 149 -14.65 -3.21 3.63
N GLU A 150 -14.41 -1.90 3.86
CA GLU A 150 -13.80 -1.38 5.08
C GLU A 150 -14.60 -0.22 5.65
N GLU A 151 -14.48 0.01 6.94
CA GLU A 151 -14.92 1.25 7.57
C GLU A 151 -14.13 2.43 7.00
N TYR A 152 -14.83 3.50 6.61
CA TYR A 152 -14.21 4.71 6.08
C TYR A 152 -13.58 5.52 7.21
N ASN A 153 -12.32 5.88 7.06
CA ASN A 153 -11.62 6.75 7.99
C ASN A 153 -11.51 8.17 7.40
N ASP A 154 -12.07 9.15 8.10
CA ASP A 154 -12.04 10.58 7.77
C ASP A 154 -11.01 11.35 8.61
N GLY A 155 -10.11 10.65 9.28
CA GLY A 155 -9.03 11.22 10.09
C GLY A 155 -8.02 12.02 9.28
N PHE A 156 -7.14 12.69 10.00
CA PHE A 156 -5.99 13.36 9.40
C PHE A 156 -5.07 12.30 8.77
N GLU A 157 -4.67 12.49 7.52
CA GLU A 157 -3.96 11.48 6.74
C GLU A 157 -2.48 11.81 6.59
N PHE A 158 -1.64 10.79 6.65
CA PHE A 158 -0.18 10.89 6.58
C PHE A 158 0.40 9.93 5.57
N ASN A 159 1.53 10.35 5.00
CA ASN A 159 2.48 9.47 4.34
C ASN A 159 3.78 9.41 5.17
N MET A 160 4.25 8.21 5.42
CA MET A 160 5.49 7.96 6.13
C MET A 160 6.43 7.15 5.24
N MET A 161 7.64 7.68 5.04
CA MET A 161 8.74 6.96 4.41
C MET A 161 9.74 6.52 5.45
N THR A 162 10.15 5.27 5.37
CA THR A 162 11.15 4.67 6.24
C THR A 162 12.12 3.81 5.44
N TRP A 163 13.26 3.53 6.06
CA TRP A 163 14.18 2.51 5.62
C TRP A 163 14.33 1.48 6.73
N VAL A 164 14.24 0.23 6.38
CA VAL A 164 14.59 -0.87 7.30
C VAL A 164 16.08 -1.15 7.16
N SER A 165 16.79 -1.12 8.27
CA SER A 165 18.22 -1.46 8.33
C SER A 165 18.48 -2.38 9.52
N ASP A 166 19.08 -3.54 9.27
CA ASP A 166 19.32 -4.58 10.28
C ASP A 166 18.06 -4.98 11.06
N GLY A 167 16.88 -4.98 10.40
CA GLY A 167 15.60 -5.27 11.02
C GLY A 167 15.06 -4.17 11.93
N ALA A 168 15.57 -2.96 11.85
CA ALA A 168 15.08 -1.79 12.58
C ALA A 168 14.49 -0.75 11.61
N VAL A 169 13.30 -0.24 11.94
CA VAL A 169 12.65 0.83 11.19
C VAL A 169 13.34 2.17 11.45
N ARG A 170 13.77 2.85 10.38
CA ARG A 170 14.39 4.17 10.41
C ARG A 170 13.50 5.15 9.67
N VAL A 171 13.00 6.17 10.35
CA VAL A 171 12.16 7.20 9.73
C VAL A 171 13.02 8.09 8.84
N ILE A 172 12.57 8.28 7.60
CA ILE A 172 13.11 9.27 6.67
C ILE A 172 12.25 10.53 6.75
N SER A 173 10.93 10.39 6.62
CA SER A 173 10.00 11.52 6.68
C SER A 173 8.59 11.09 7.05
N ILE A 174 7.84 12.02 7.65
CA ILE A 174 6.39 11.94 7.82
C ILE A 174 5.79 13.24 7.29
N ALA A 175 4.84 13.11 6.35
CA ALA A 175 4.15 14.23 5.74
C ALA A 175 2.68 14.25 6.11
N ASP A 176 2.15 15.46 6.24
CA ASP A 176 0.71 15.70 6.21
C ASP A 176 0.24 15.55 4.76
N ARG A 177 -0.76 14.70 4.54
CA ARG A 177 -1.34 14.51 3.21
C ARG A 177 -2.58 15.37 3.06
N GLU A 178 -2.41 16.54 2.47
CA GLU A 178 -3.52 17.46 2.21
C GLU A 178 -4.38 16.98 1.04
N LYS A 179 -5.68 17.19 1.17
CA LYS A 179 -6.69 16.69 0.24
C LYS A 179 -7.49 17.85 -0.34
N THR A 180 -8.01 17.67 -1.57
CA THR A 180 -9.01 18.58 -2.16
C THR A 180 -10.27 18.62 -1.31
N GLN A 181 -11.00 19.72 -1.42
CA GLN A 181 -12.43 19.72 -1.14
C GLN A 181 -13.10 18.88 -2.24
N PHE A 182 -13.96 17.97 -1.86
CA PHE A 182 -14.62 17.02 -2.76
C PHE A 182 -16.14 17.13 -2.62
N ALA A 183 -16.84 16.78 -3.69
CA ALA A 183 -18.30 16.70 -3.65
C ALA A 183 -18.73 15.52 -2.77
N GLU A 184 -19.92 15.65 -2.22
CA GLU A 184 -20.45 14.63 -1.33
C GLU A 184 -20.52 13.25 -2.01
N GLY A 185 -19.83 12.25 -1.47
CA GLY A 185 -19.75 10.89 -2.02
C GLY A 185 -18.56 10.62 -2.95
N GLU A 186 -17.75 11.62 -3.26
CA GLU A 186 -16.48 11.45 -3.96
C GLU A 186 -15.34 11.19 -2.97
N LEU A 187 -14.31 10.48 -3.44
CA LEU A 187 -13.07 10.31 -2.66
C LEU A 187 -12.25 11.59 -2.74
N PRO A 188 -11.73 12.08 -1.60
CA PRO A 188 -10.80 13.21 -1.62
C PRO A 188 -9.52 12.82 -2.34
N GLU A 189 -9.06 13.68 -3.25
CA GLU A 189 -7.76 13.52 -3.91
C GLU A 189 -6.66 14.23 -3.13
N SER A 190 -5.50 13.62 -3.04
CA SER A 190 -4.32 14.28 -2.46
C SER A 190 -3.82 15.38 -3.38
N THR A 191 -3.65 16.59 -2.83
CA THR A 191 -3.15 17.74 -3.57
C THR A 191 -1.68 18.00 -3.35
N ARG A 192 -1.20 17.74 -2.13
CA ARG A 192 0.21 17.92 -1.76
C ARG A 192 0.54 17.18 -0.47
N ASN A 193 1.83 16.94 -0.27
CA ASN A 193 2.39 16.51 1.00
C ASN A 193 3.14 17.70 1.63
N VAL A 194 2.94 17.91 2.93
CA VAL A 194 3.60 18.97 3.69
C VAL A 194 4.57 18.35 4.68
N TYR A 195 5.82 18.74 4.61
CA TYR A 195 6.92 18.23 5.42
C TYR A 195 7.54 19.34 6.29
N PRO A 196 7.96 19.03 7.51
CA PRO A 196 7.58 17.83 8.27
C PRO A 196 6.10 17.90 8.66
N SER A 197 5.53 16.77 9.08
CA SER A 197 4.15 16.74 9.60
C SER A 197 3.98 17.70 10.79
N CYS A 198 2.87 18.44 10.82
CA CYS A 198 2.53 19.28 11.95
C CYS A 198 2.11 18.51 13.21
N LEU A 199 1.86 17.21 13.08
CA LEU A 199 1.49 16.30 14.17
C LEU A 199 2.57 15.23 14.45
N ILE A 200 3.80 15.44 13.99
CA ILE A 200 4.90 14.47 14.09
C ILE A 200 5.08 13.93 15.52
N ASP A 201 5.05 14.82 16.53
CA ASP A 201 5.18 14.44 17.95
C ASP A 201 4.07 13.49 18.46
N LYS A 202 2.96 13.39 17.73
CA LYS A 202 1.82 12.53 18.10
C LYS A 202 1.79 11.22 17.35
N VAL A 203 2.39 11.18 16.16
CA VAL A 203 2.20 10.05 15.23
C VAL A 203 3.47 9.24 15.01
N GLU A 204 4.67 9.80 15.18
CA GLU A 204 5.92 9.11 14.85
C GLU A 204 6.14 7.85 15.69
N GLU A 205 6.13 7.97 17.01
CA GLU A 205 6.41 6.85 17.90
C GLU A 205 5.40 5.69 17.72
N PRO A 206 4.07 5.90 17.72
CA PRO A 206 3.12 4.82 17.46
C PRO A 206 3.24 4.24 16.05
N ALA A 207 3.57 5.05 15.03
CA ALA A 207 3.75 4.57 13.66
C ALA A 207 5.01 3.71 13.52
N VAL A 208 6.12 4.11 14.14
CA VAL A 208 7.37 3.32 14.17
C VAL A 208 7.14 2.00 14.90
N SER A 209 6.51 2.01 16.06
CA SER A 209 6.21 0.81 16.85
C SER A 209 5.34 -0.19 16.06
N LEU A 210 4.35 0.32 15.33
CA LEU A 210 3.51 -0.49 14.46
C LEU A 210 4.32 -1.13 13.33
N LEU A 211 5.08 -0.33 12.58
CA LEU A 211 5.91 -0.85 11.49
C LEU A 211 6.97 -1.83 11.99
N GLN A 212 7.56 -1.59 13.17
CA GLN A 212 8.52 -2.51 13.77
C GLN A 212 7.88 -3.88 14.02
N SER A 213 6.69 -3.93 14.62
CA SER A 213 5.95 -5.18 14.84
C SER A 213 5.59 -5.87 13.52
N TYR A 214 5.26 -5.08 12.50
CA TYR A 214 4.93 -5.60 11.17
C TYR A 214 6.13 -6.27 10.49
N ILE A 215 7.32 -5.62 10.50
CA ILE A 215 8.53 -6.18 9.89
C ILE A 215 9.10 -7.36 10.66
N GLU A 216 8.95 -7.40 11.98
CA GLU A 216 9.32 -8.57 12.79
C GLU A 216 8.55 -9.82 12.37
N TYR A 217 7.25 -9.67 12.06
CA TYR A 217 6.46 -10.79 11.56
C TYR A 217 6.80 -11.13 10.10
N THR A 218 6.86 -10.13 9.20
CA THR A 218 7.11 -10.36 7.77
C THR A 218 8.54 -10.78 7.48
N GLY A 219 9.47 -10.52 8.40
CA GLY A 219 10.88 -10.84 8.27
C GLY A 219 11.66 -9.93 7.33
N GLN A 220 11.14 -8.72 7.01
CA GLN A 220 11.91 -7.72 6.27
C GLN A 220 13.03 -7.18 7.16
N LYS A 221 14.28 -7.23 6.67
CA LYS A 221 15.46 -6.76 7.42
C LYS A 221 16.14 -5.56 6.79
N GLU A 222 15.92 -5.35 5.51
CA GLU A 222 16.54 -4.27 4.74
C GLU A 222 15.53 -3.62 3.80
N GLY A 223 15.85 -2.44 3.32
CA GLY A 223 15.17 -1.77 2.19
C GLY A 223 14.06 -0.81 2.55
N PRO A 224 13.45 -0.21 1.54
CA PRO A 224 12.41 0.79 1.71
C PRO A 224 11.13 0.20 2.29
N LEU A 225 10.47 1.01 3.13
CA LEU A 225 9.17 0.69 3.68
C LEU A 225 8.39 1.99 3.83
N SER A 226 7.16 2.03 3.34
CA SER A 226 6.28 3.18 3.44
C SER A 226 4.94 2.80 4.04
N MET A 227 4.35 3.72 4.78
CA MET A 227 3.01 3.55 5.36
C MET A 227 2.16 4.80 5.12
N GLN A 228 0.96 4.58 4.60
CA GLN A 228 -0.11 5.55 4.60
C GLN A 228 -1.04 5.22 5.76
N PHE A 229 -1.36 6.21 6.58
CA PHE A 229 -2.18 6.00 7.77
C PHE A 229 -2.99 7.26 8.13
N PHE A 230 -4.00 7.06 8.96
CA PHE A 230 -4.83 8.11 9.51
C PHE A 230 -4.56 8.27 11.00
N TRP A 231 -4.87 9.45 11.52
CA TRP A 231 -4.89 9.71 12.96
C TRP A 231 -6.13 10.52 13.35
N LYS A 232 -6.73 10.13 14.46
CA LYS A 232 -7.80 10.89 15.12
C LYS A 232 -7.51 11.05 16.59
N ALA A 233 -7.86 12.24 17.13
CA ALA A 233 -7.75 12.49 18.56
C ALA A 233 -8.65 11.52 19.35
N GLY A 234 -8.05 10.81 20.31
CA GLY A 234 -8.73 9.81 21.14
C GLY A 234 -8.83 8.40 20.52
N GLU A 235 -8.60 8.25 19.22
CA GLU A 235 -8.61 6.93 18.54
C GLU A 235 -7.19 6.44 18.18
N GLY A 236 -6.22 7.38 18.05
CA GLY A 236 -4.85 7.07 17.66
C GLY A 236 -4.67 6.92 16.15
N ILE A 237 -3.65 6.13 15.75
CA ILE A 237 -3.35 5.85 14.34
C ILE A 237 -4.17 4.66 13.83
N GLN A 238 -4.41 4.64 12.50
CA GLN A 238 -5.03 3.52 11.81
C GLN A 238 -4.42 3.38 10.42
N VAL A 239 -3.96 2.17 10.08
CA VAL A 239 -3.26 1.92 8.82
C VAL A 239 -4.21 1.97 7.63
N CYS A 240 -3.80 2.71 6.58
CA CYS A 240 -4.42 2.68 5.27
C CYS A 240 -3.71 1.67 4.35
N GLU A 241 -2.38 1.79 4.20
CA GLU A 241 -1.56 0.95 3.32
C GLU A 241 -0.13 0.83 3.87
N ILE A 242 0.48 -0.34 3.70
CA ILE A 242 1.92 -0.56 3.93
C ILE A 242 2.51 -1.11 2.63
N ALA A 243 3.62 -0.54 2.17
CA ALA A 243 4.29 -0.94 0.94
C ALA A 243 5.81 -1.04 1.14
N ALA A 244 6.43 -2.08 0.62
CA ALA A 244 7.89 -2.24 0.67
C ALA A 244 8.58 -1.48 -0.48
N ARG A 245 8.22 -0.23 -0.64
CA ARG A 245 8.75 0.74 -1.61
C ARG A 245 8.42 2.16 -1.15
N PHE A 246 9.07 3.17 -1.70
CA PHE A 246 8.67 4.55 -1.50
C PHE A 246 7.42 4.91 -2.31
N PHE A 247 6.64 5.87 -1.85
CA PHE A 247 5.53 6.43 -2.61
C PHE A 247 6.04 7.33 -3.74
N GLY A 248 5.43 7.20 -4.93
CA GLY A 248 5.98 7.75 -6.16
C GLY A 248 6.01 9.27 -6.28
N TYR A 249 5.22 9.98 -5.49
CA TYR A 249 5.15 11.45 -5.50
C TYR A 249 5.99 12.12 -4.40
N GLU A 250 6.83 11.35 -3.70
CA GLU A 250 7.64 11.84 -2.58
C GLU A 250 9.13 11.92 -2.90
N HIS A 251 9.57 11.43 -4.07
CA HIS A 251 10.99 11.39 -4.42
C HIS A 251 11.60 12.79 -4.59
N GLU A 252 10.85 13.76 -5.14
CA GLU A 252 11.35 15.13 -5.35
C GLU A 252 11.63 15.85 -4.03
N LEU A 253 10.92 15.48 -2.96
CA LEU A 253 11.06 16.11 -1.65
C LEU A 253 12.23 15.57 -0.85
N THR A 254 12.58 14.30 -1.05
CA THR A 254 13.78 13.73 -0.44
C THR A 254 15.04 14.45 -0.95
N ASP A 255 15.07 14.79 -2.25
CA ASP A 255 16.15 15.54 -2.87
C ASP A 255 16.23 17.01 -2.43
N MET A 256 15.14 17.57 -1.90
CA MET A 256 15.08 18.98 -1.45
C MET A 256 15.35 19.17 0.04
N VAL A 257 15.22 18.13 0.86
CA VAL A 257 15.31 18.21 2.33
C VAL A 257 16.63 17.66 2.86
N TYR A 258 17.33 16.86 2.09
CA TYR A 258 18.60 16.22 2.41
C TYR A 258 19.65 16.46 1.32
#